data_e2f007b8d208f194722107e6f4ed97d2
#
_entry.id   e2f007b8d208f194722107e6f4ed97d2
#
_cell.length_a   1.000
_cell.length_b   1.000
_cell.length_c   1.000
_cell.angle_alpha   90.00
_cell.angle_beta   90.00
_cell.angle_gamma   90.00
#
_symmetry.space_group_name_H-M   'P 1'
#
loop_
_entity.id
_entity.type
_entity.pdbx_description
1 polymer ?
#
loop_
_entity_poly.entity_id
_entity_poly.type
_entity_poly.pdbx_seq_one_letter_code
_entity_poly.pdbx_strand_id
1 'polypeptide(L)'
;QRQMCIRDRNWQDDAVTRIRMELGSEDALTDHKGWQLRRYLDYAESEGGVCVLHLIADDPELFAGLDGAKISRVNAANRKFMAPWREYTMNDRVQWSIAAMPSAPWAKKMFPELDTDAAIEKLWQLIFDVCRVTGGDPVNEWKAHLDRLTSLGEKMNALDLESVHFESANGTDLTVGLAEKASWESAGSKNEKGVFFLPNIPTEEVFTAPHKDKVDGIVYGTKPYVFNGQLIKGFHVTFKDGKVVELSLIHI
;
A
#
# COMPACT_ATOMS: atom_id res chain seq x y z
N GLN A 1 21.30 11.98 28.55
CA GLN A 1 20.31 12.97 28.04
C GLN A 1 19.17 12.21 27.37
N ARG A 2 17.95 12.27 27.96
CA ARG A 2 16.76 11.80 27.26
C ARG A 2 16.46 12.79 26.13
N GLN A 3 16.73 12.41 24.90
CA GLN A 3 16.20 13.13 23.75
C GLN A 3 14.67 13.04 23.81
N MET A 4 14.01 14.18 23.98
CA MET A 4 12.57 14.25 23.88
C MET A 4 12.21 14.10 22.40
N CYS A 5 11.66 12.94 22.02
CA CYS A 5 11.09 12.77 20.70
C CYS A 5 9.81 13.62 20.58
N ILE A 6 9.81 14.55 19.63
CA ILE A 6 8.57 15.24 19.23
C ILE A 6 7.70 14.22 18.49
N ARG A 7 6.43 14.15 18.87
CA ARG A 7 5.44 13.26 18.23
C ARG A 7 4.25 14.08 17.80
N ASP A 8 4.08 14.21 16.50
CA ASP A 8 2.89 14.77 15.92
C ASP A 8 1.94 13.67 15.45
N ARG A 9 0.66 13.94 15.51
CA ARG A 9 -0.40 13.05 15.03
C ARG A 9 -1.18 13.75 13.93
N ASN A 10 -1.26 13.08 12.78
CA ASN A 10 -2.20 13.45 11.74
C ASN A 10 -3.43 12.55 11.90
N TRP A 11 -4.56 13.17 12.14
CA TRP A 11 -5.83 12.47 12.28
C TRP A 11 -6.69 12.70 11.06
N GLN A 12 -7.30 11.64 10.56
CA GLN A 12 -8.31 11.70 9.52
C GLN A 12 -9.61 11.10 10.06
N ASP A 13 -10.72 11.80 9.83
CA ASP A 13 -12.05 11.33 10.18
C ASP A 13 -12.79 10.93 8.91
N ASP A 14 -13.25 9.68 8.86
CA ASP A 14 -13.88 9.09 7.69
C ASP A 14 -15.23 9.75 7.37
N ALA A 15 -16.04 10.09 8.39
CA ALA A 15 -17.32 10.75 8.18
C ALA A 15 -17.13 12.15 7.59
N VAL A 16 -16.16 12.91 8.11
CA VAL A 16 -15.81 14.22 7.57
C VAL A 16 -15.24 14.09 6.15
N THR A 17 -14.41 13.10 5.92
CA THR A 17 -13.81 12.83 4.59
C THR A 17 -14.89 12.51 3.57
N ARG A 18 -15.86 11.65 3.92
CA ARG A 18 -16.99 11.32 3.05
C ARG A 18 -17.86 12.54 2.74
N ILE A 19 -18.28 13.29 3.77
CA ILE A 19 -19.12 14.50 3.61
C ILE A 19 -18.41 15.52 2.72
N ARG A 20 -17.12 15.76 2.93
CA ARG A 20 -16.33 16.67 2.10
C ARG A 20 -16.28 16.20 0.64
N MET A 21 -16.07 14.92 0.40
CA MET A 21 -16.04 14.37 -0.96
C MET A 21 -17.40 14.45 -1.64
N GLU A 22 -18.47 14.22 -0.92
CA GLU A 22 -19.84 14.27 -1.43
C GLU A 22 -20.27 15.70 -1.76
N LEU A 23 -20.16 16.63 -0.80
CA LEU A 23 -20.72 17.98 -0.89
C LEU A 23 -19.74 19.04 -1.36
N GLY A 24 -18.42 18.82 -1.21
CA GLY A 24 -17.41 19.80 -1.62
C GLY A 24 -17.32 19.95 -3.13
N SER A 25 -17.09 21.16 -3.63
CA SER A 25 -16.71 21.37 -5.03
C SER A 25 -15.30 20.83 -5.29
N GLU A 26 -15.00 20.43 -6.53
CA GLU A 26 -13.64 19.98 -6.89
C GLU A 26 -12.60 21.07 -6.60
N ASP A 27 -12.90 22.32 -6.90
CA ASP A 27 -12.01 23.45 -6.62
C ASP A 27 -11.69 23.56 -5.11
N ALA A 28 -12.68 23.41 -4.25
CA ALA A 28 -12.47 23.44 -2.79
C ALA A 28 -11.68 22.22 -2.29
N LEU A 29 -11.88 21.05 -2.91
CA LEU A 29 -11.19 19.81 -2.53
C LEU A 29 -9.74 19.76 -3.03
N THR A 30 -9.42 20.52 -4.07
CA THR A 30 -8.10 20.58 -4.67
C THR A 30 -7.32 21.86 -4.36
N ASP A 31 -7.93 22.77 -3.59
CA ASP A 31 -7.27 24.01 -3.12
C ASP A 31 -6.31 23.71 -1.96
N HIS A 32 -5.14 23.14 -2.34
CA HIS A 32 -4.10 22.81 -1.38
C HIS A 32 -3.31 24.02 -0.93
N LYS A 33 -3.09 24.15 0.36
CA LYS A 33 -2.28 25.23 0.93
C LYS A 33 -0.85 24.75 1.20
N GLY A 34 0.12 25.57 0.86
CA GLY A 34 1.56 25.23 0.97
C GLY A 34 1.99 24.71 2.34
N TRP A 35 1.38 25.21 3.44
CA TRP A 35 1.67 24.75 4.80
C TRP A 35 1.33 23.27 5.03
N GLN A 36 0.36 22.71 4.30
CA GLN A 36 -0.01 21.30 4.40
C GLN A 36 1.12 20.37 3.95
N LEU A 37 1.89 20.79 2.97
CA LEU A 37 3.08 20.08 2.50
C LEU A 37 4.30 20.42 3.37
N ARG A 38 4.52 21.72 3.67
CA ARG A 38 5.68 22.17 4.44
C ARG A 38 5.84 21.48 5.77
N ARG A 39 4.76 21.19 6.48
CA ARG A 39 4.81 20.46 7.76
C ARG A 39 5.49 19.09 7.68
N TYR A 40 5.44 18.42 6.52
CA TYR A 40 6.14 17.14 6.32
C TYR A 40 7.59 17.38 5.91
N LEU A 41 7.82 18.33 5.01
CA LEU A 41 9.15 18.65 4.51
C LEU A 41 10.05 19.23 5.62
N ASP A 42 9.52 20.12 6.46
CA ASP A 42 10.26 20.72 7.58
C ASP A 42 10.79 19.65 8.55
N TYR A 43 10.01 18.58 8.81
CA TYR A 43 10.50 17.44 9.60
C TYR A 43 11.56 16.64 8.85
N ALA A 44 11.34 16.34 7.58
CA ALA A 44 12.30 15.56 6.78
C ALA A 44 13.64 16.28 6.62
N GLU A 45 13.61 17.61 6.46
CA GLU A 45 14.77 18.48 6.29
C GLU A 45 15.45 18.84 7.62
N SER A 46 14.84 18.54 8.77
CA SER A 46 15.43 18.81 10.08
C SER A 46 16.64 17.89 10.37
N GLU A 47 17.56 18.35 11.21
CA GLU A 47 18.77 17.60 11.60
C GLU A 47 18.42 16.22 12.18
N GLY A 48 17.34 16.12 12.95
CA GLY A 48 16.86 14.87 13.56
C GLY A 48 16.17 13.93 12.57
N GLY A 49 15.73 14.44 11.41
CA GLY A 49 14.93 13.70 10.46
C GLY A 49 13.55 13.34 11.00
N VAL A 50 12.85 12.44 10.30
CA VAL A 50 11.52 11.97 10.68
C VAL A 50 11.37 10.47 10.49
N CYS A 51 10.60 9.84 11.39
CA CYS A 51 10.04 8.50 11.19
C CYS A 51 8.53 8.64 11.09
N VAL A 52 7.91 8.00 10.10
CA VAL A 52 6.47 8.05 9.88
C VAL A 52 5.84 6.69 10.13
N LEU A 53 4.87 6.63 11.02
CA LEU A 53 4.03 5.45 11.20
C LEU A 53 2.62 5.75 10.68
N HIS A 54 2.20 5.01 9.67
CA HIS A 54 0.83 5.01 9.16
C HIS A 54 0.04 3.90 9.84
N LEU A 55 -1.01 4.25 10.56
CA LEU A 55 -1.98 3.30 11.09
C LEU A 55 -3.23 3.36 10.22
N ILE A 56 -3.46 2.31 9.46
CA ILE A 56 -4.57 2.22 8.50
C ILE A 56 -5.75 1.53 9.20
N ALA A 57 -6.88 2.21 9.26
CA ALA A 57 -8.15 1.72 9.81
C ALA A 57 -9.32 2.09 8.89
N ASP A 58 -9.12 1.91 7.59
CA ASP A 58 -10.03 2.42 6.56
C ASP A 58 -11.40 1.72 6.59
N ASP A 59 -12.45 2.47 6.26
CA ASP A 59 -13.72 1.92 5.83
C ASP A 59 -13.62 1.49 4.36
N PRO A 60 -13.73 0.19 4.03
CA PRO A 60 -13.63 -0.28 2.65
C PRO A 60 -14.73 0.29 1.72
N GLU A 61 -15.83 0.79 2.29
CA GLU A 61 -16.96 1.35 1.56
C GLU A 61 -17.11 2.86 1.75
N LEU A 62 -16.08 3.54 2.26
CA LEU A 62 -16.11 4.98 2.58
C LEU A 62 -16.69 5.84 1.44
N PHE A 63 -16.36 5.52 0.21
CA PHE A 63 -16.81 6.27 -0.96
C PHE A 63 -17.87 5.53 -1.81
N ALA A 64 -18.45 4.46 -1.27
CA ALA A 64 -19.50 3.73 -1.99
C ALA A 64 -20.67 4.66 -2.36
N GLY A 65 -21.12 4.59 -3.62
CA GLY A 65 -22.21 5.40 -4.16
C GLY A 65 -21.86 6.83 -4.53
N LEU A 66 -20.63 7.29 -4.33
CA LEU A 66 -20.17 8.61 -4.76
C LEU A 66 -19.65 8.61 -6.20
N ASP A 67 -19.50 9.80 -6.80
CA ASP A 67 -18.93 9.97 -8.14
C ASP A 67 -17.45 9.56 -8.18
N GLY A 68 -17.19 8.38 -8.73
CA GLY A 68 -15.84 7.82 -8.87
C GLY A 68 -14.91 8.68 -9.76
N ALA A 69 -15.45 9.40 -10.75
CA ALA A 69 -14.66 10.30 -11.59
C ALA A 69 -14.19 11.52 -10.79
N LYS A 70 -15.05 12.12 -9.97
CA LYS A 70 -14.70 13.19 -9.04
C LYS A 70 -13.62 12.73 -8.06
N ILE A 71 -13.82 11.57 -7.42
CA ILE A 71 -12.85 10.97 -6.49
C ILE A 71 -11.49 10.80 -7.17
N SER A 72 -11.48 10.29 -8.41
CA SER A 72 -10.25 10.08 -9.17
C SER A 72 -9.49 11.38 -9.43
N ARG A 73 -10.20 12.45 -9.83
CA ARG A 73 -9.60 13.77 -10.08
C ARG A 73 -9.03 14.39 -8.81
N VAL A 74 -9.78 14.37 -7.71
CA VAL A 74 -9.32 14.88 -6.41
C VAL A 74 -8.09 14.10 -5.92
N ASN A 75 -8.11 12.77 -6.02
CA ASN A 75 -6.97 11.94 -5.64
C ASN A 75 -5.73 12.20 -6.52
N ALA A 76 -5.92 12.47 -7.82
CA ALA A 76 -4.83 12.83 -8.73
C ALA A 76 -4.21 14.18 -8.34
N ALA A 77 -5.04 15.18 -8.01
CA ALA A 77 -4.56 16.48 -7.53
C ALA A 77 -3.79 16.36 -6.20
N ASN A 78 -4.31 15.57 -5.25
CA ASN A 78 -3.64 15.26 -3.98
C ASN A 78 -2.27 14.60 -4.21
N ARG A 79 -2.19 13.58 -5.07
CA ARG A 79 -0.92 12.91 -5.39
C ARG A 79 0.09 13.88 -6.00
N LYS A 80 -0.35 14.76 -6.89
CA LYS A 80 0.50 15.79 -7.50
C LYS A 80 1.01 16.79 -6.46
N PHE A 81 0.13 17.27 -5.58
CA PHE A 81 0.50 18.20 -4.51
C PHE A 81 1.50 17.59 -3.53
N MET A 82 1.29 16.34 -3.15
CA MET A 82 2.14 15.62 -2.19
C MET A 82 3.39 14.98 -2.84
N ALA A 83 3.61 15.16 -4.15
CA ALA A 83 4.75 14.56 -4.85
C ALA A 83 6.11 14.87 -4.18
N PRO A 84 6.43 16.12 -3.72
CA PRO A 84 7.70 16.39 -3.05
C PRO A 84 7.89 15.60 -1.75
N TRP A 85 6.83 15.36 -0.98
CA TRP A 85 6.90 14.50 0.19
C TRP A 85 7.10 13.03 -0.19
N ARG A 86 6.41 12.57 -1.23
CA ARG A 86 6.56 11.19 -1.72
C ARG A 86 7.98 10.86 -2.18
N GLU A 87 8.74 11.84 -2.68
CA GLU A 87 10.16 11.68 -2.99
C GLU A 87 10.97 11.19 -1.77
N TYR A 88 10.62 11.64 -0.57
CA TYR A 88 11.28 11.20 0.65
C TYR A 88 10.94 9.76 1.03
N THR A 89 9.69 9.35 0.88
CA THR A 89 9.26 8.00 1.26
C THR A 89 9.56 6.96 0.18
N MET A 90 9.38 7.30 -1.11
CA MET A 90 9.60 6.36 -2.22
C MET A 90 11.07 6.10 -2.54
N ASN A 91 11.96 7.01 -2.13
CA ASN A 91 13.41 6.84 -2.28
C ASN A 91 14.10 6.53 -0.94
N ASP A 92 13.35 6.10 0.06
CA ASP A 92 13.85 5.72 1.38
C ASP A 92 14.74 6.77 2.05
N ARG A 93 14.48 8.07 1.78
CA ARG A 93 15.21 9.16 2.43
C ARG A 93 14.85 9.31 3.90
N VAL A 94 13.67 8.86 4.28
CA VAL A 94 13.17 8.81 5.66
C VAL A 94 12.62 7.41 5.98
N GLN A 95 12.63 7.04 7.26
CA GLN A 95 11.99 5.79 7.68
C GLN A 95 10.48 5.95 7.72
N TRP A 96 9.79 4.93 7.26
CA TRP A 96 8.33 4.85 7.36
C TRP A 96 7.90 3.41 7.60
N SER A 97 6.73 3.26 8.18
CA SER A 97 6.10 1.95 8.35
C SER A 97 4.59 2.08 8.27
N ILE A 98 3.96 1.04 7.75
CA ILE A 98 2.49 0.93 7.67
C ILE A 98 2.07 -0.28 8.48
N ALA A 99 1.08 -0.10 9.35
CA ALA A 99 0.43 -1.17 10.09
C ALA A 99 -1.09 -0.97 10.06
N ALA A 100 -1.83 -2.07 10.18
CA ALA A 100 -3.28 -2.03 10.21
C ALA A 100 -3.83 -1.94 11.63
N MET A 101 -4.98 -1.28 11.74
CA MET A 101 -5.85 -1.29 12.92
C MET A 101 -7.28 -1.64 12.47
N PRO A 102 -8.07 -2.39 13.25
CA PRO A 102 -9.46 -2.62 12.88
C PRO A 102 -10.28 -1.34 12.97
N SER A 103 -11.13 -1.13 11.98
CA SER A 103 -12.26 -0.23 12.04
C SER A 103 -13.56 -1.03 12.15
N ALA A 104 -14.62 -0.43 12.70
CA ALA A 104 -15.91 -1.11 12.79
C ALA A 104 -16.47 -1.49 11.40
N PRO A 105 -16.43 -0.62 10.37
CA PRO A 105 -16.86 -1.00 9.02
C PRO A 105 -16.06 -2.15 8.43
N TRP A 106 -14.72 -2.13 8.56
CA TRP A 106 -13.87 -3.20 8.07
C TRP A 106 -14.14 -4.52 8.80
N ALA A 107 -14.23 -4.49 10.13
CA ALA A 107 -14.51 -5.67 10.94
C ALA A 107 -15.87 -6.31 10.58
N LYS A 108 -16.91 -5.49 10.41
CA LYS A 108 -18.24 -5.95 9.97
C LYS A 108 -18.25 -6.47 8.53
N LYS A 109 -17.41 -5.94 7.66
CA LYS A 109 -17.23 -6.47 6.30
C LYS A 109 -16.59 -7.85 6.29
N MET A 110 -15.62 -8.07 7.18
CA MET A 110 -14.93 -9.36 7.34
C MET A 110 -15.77 -10.41 8.05
N PHE A 111 -16.53 -9.99 9.07
CA PHE A 111 -17.31 -10.87 9.97
C PHE A 111 -18.75 -10.34 10.11
N PRO A 112 -19.56 -10.41 9.04
CA PRO A 112 -20.90 -9.83 9.03
C PRO A 112 -21.85 -10.50 10.03
N GLU A 113 -21.57 -11.75 10.41
CA GLU A 113 -22.36 -12.55 11.34
C GLU A 113 -22.18 -12.18 12.81
N LEU A 114 -21.07 -11.51 13.17
CA LEU A 114 -20.77 -11.11 14.55
C LEU A 114 -21.36 -9.74 14.87
N ASP A 115 -21.61 -9.45 16.14
CA ASP A 115 -21.83 -8.08 16.58
C ASP A 115 -20.53 -7.23 16.37
N THR A 116 -20.66 -5.90 16.47
CA THR A 116 -19.56 -5.01 16.11
C THR A 116 -18.33 -5.20 17.00
N ASP A 117 -18.52 -5.35 18.31
CA ASP A 117 -17.41 -5.47 19.25
C ASP A 117 -16.68 -6.80 19.07
N ALA A 118 -17.44 -7.90 18.92
CA ALA A 118 -16.89 -9.22 18.63
C ALA A 118 -16.17 -9.27 17.28
N ALA A 119 -16.69 -8.59 16.26
CA ALA A 119 -16.04 -8.47 14.96
C ALA A 119 -14.71 -7.71 15.03
N ILE A 120 -14.65 -6.59 15.77
CA ILE A 120 -13.43 -5.82 16.01
C ILE A 120 -12.40 -6.64 16.75
N GLU A 121 -12.79 -7.33 17.82
CA GLU A 121 -11.89 -8.20 18.59
C GLU A 121 -11.33 -9.33 17.71
N LYS A 122 -12.16 -9.98 16.92
CA LYS A 122 -11.72 -11.03 16.00
C LYS A 122 -10.76 -10.50 14.93
N LEU A 123 -11.00 -9.28 14.43
CA LEU A 123 -10.10 -8.65 13.47
C LEU A 123 -8.76 -8.27 14.11
N TRP A 124 -8.75 -7.83 15.37
CA TRP A 124 -7.52 -7.63 16.13
C TRP A 124 -6.70 -8.92 16.24
N GLN A 125 -7.31 -10.03 16.61
CA GLN A 125 -6.62 -11.32 16.69
C GLN A 125 -6.00 -11.71 15.35
N LEU A 126 -6.75 -11.56 14.26
CA LEU A 126 -6.25 -11.84 12.92
C LEU A 126 -5.07 -10.94 12.54
N ILE A 127 -5.14 -9.63 12.84
CA ILE A 127 -4.04 -8.70 12.60
C ILE A 127 -2.80 -9.09 13.41
N PHE A 128 -2.96 -9.43 14.67
CA PHE A 128 -1.85 -9.85 15.52
C PHE A 128 -1.21 -11.16 15.03
N ASP A 129 -2.02 -12.12 14.60
CA ASP A 129 -1.53 -13.39 14.06
C ASP A 129 -0.72 -13.20 12.78
N VAL A 130 -1.26 -12.43 11.80
CA VAL A 130 -0.54 -12.17 10.55
C VAL A 130 0.69 -11.26 10.74
N CYS A 131 0.66 -10.40 11.77
CA CYS A 131 1.80 -9.57 12.16
C CYS A 131 2.81 -10.32 13.04
N ARG A 132 2.60 -11.60 13.36
CA ARG A 132 3.51 -12.44 14.17
C ARG A 132 3.80 -11.85 15.56
N VAL A 133 2.77 -11.26 16.21
CA VAL A 133 2.92 -10.65 17.53
C VAL A 133 2.22 -11.46 18.63
N THR A 134 1.59 -12.57 18.31
CA THR A 134 0.93 -13.50 19.25
C THR A 134 1.87 -14.56 19.80
N GLY A 135 3.04 -14.74 19.21
CA GLY A 135 4.07 -15.65 19.69
C GLY A 135 4.80 -15.14 20.96
N GLY A 136 5.58 -16.01 21.57
CA GLY A 136 6.31 -15.69 22.81
C GLY A 136 7.42 -14.66 22.63
N ASP A 137 7.99 -14.50 21.42
CA ASP A 137 9.05 -13.55 21.10
C ASP A 137 8.87 -12.96 19.69
N PRO A 138 7.99 -11.96 19.53
CA PRO A 138 7.73 -11.33 18.25
C PRO A 138 8.99 -10.77 17.55
N VAL A 139 9.97 -10.30 18.32
CA VAL A 139 11.20 -9.73 17.77
C VAL A 139 12.03 -10.80 17.07
N ASN A 140 12.20 -11.96 17.68
CA ASN A 140 12.94 -13.06 17.07
C ASN A 140 12.15 -13.74 15.95
N GLU A 141 10.82 -13.82 16.04
CA GLU A 141 9.98 -14.30 14.94
C GLU A 141 10.11 -13.41 13.70
N TRP A 142 10.12 -12.09 13.87
CA TRP A 142 10.36 -11.15 12.77
C TRP A 142 11.77 -11.26 12.19
N LYS A 143 12.81 -11.43 13.02
CA LYS A 143 14.17 -11.66 12.51
C LYS A 143 14.24 -12.89 11.63
N ALA A 144 13.72 -14.02 12.10
CA ALA A 144 13.69 -15.27 11.34
C ALA A 144 12.88 -15.13 10.03
N HIS A 145 11.78 -14.38 10.06
CA HIS A 145 10.97 -14.10 8.88
C HIS A 145 11.74 -13.24 7.85
N LEU A 146 12.41 -12.19 8.31
CA LEU A 146 13.25 -11.33 7.46
C LEU A 146 14.42 -12.12 6.84
N ASP A 147 15.10 -12.95 7.62
CA ASP A 147 16.19 -13.82 7.13
C ASP A 147 15.68 -14.74 6.02
N ARG A 148 14.47 -15.30 6.18
CA ARG A 148 13.83 -16.13 5.15
C ARG A 148 13.55 -15.34 3.87
N LEU A 149 12.95 -14.15 3.96
CA LEU A 149 12.63 -13.32 2.79
C LEU A 149 13.90 -12.82 2.11
N THR A 150 14.90 -12.40 2.87
CA THR A 150 16.22 -12.02 2.33
C THR A 150 16.86 -13.17 1.57
N SER A 151 16.88 -14.37 2.15
CA SER A 151 17.41 -15.57 1.47
C SER A 151 16.66 -15.92 0.18
N LEU A 152 15.34 -15.67 0.13
CA LEU A 152 14.56 -15.83 -1.11
C LEU A 152 14.96 -14.78 -2.15
N GLY A 153 15.10 -13.51 -1.78
CA GLY A 153 15.57 -12.43 -2.65
C GLY A 153 16.94 -12.73 -3.23
N GLU A 154 17.89 -13.18 -2.39
CA GLU A 154 19.23 -13.60 -2.83
C GLU A 154 19.19 -14.75 -3.84
N LYS A 155 18.34 -15.77 -3.62
CA LYS A 155 18.15 -16.86 -4.57
C LYS A 155 17.57 -16.38 -5.89
N MET A 156 16.59 -15.47 -5.85
CA MET A 156 16.01 -14.91 -7.07
C MET A 156 17.04 -14.08 -7.84
N ASN A 157 17.87 -13.30 -7.14
CA ASN A 157 18.97 -12.55 -7.75
C ASN A 157 20.01 -13.47 -8.40
N ALA A 158 20.31 -14.61 -7.77
CA ALA A 158 21.27 -15.59 -8.31
C ALA A 158 20.77 -16.29 -9.60
N LEU A 159 19.46 -16.28 -9.88
CA LEU A 159 18.89 -16.85 -11.09
C LEU A 159 19.08 -15.96 -12.33
N ASP A 160 19.40 -14.69 -12.15
CA ASP A 160 19.59 -13.69 -13.21
C ASP A 160 18.47 -13.70 -14.27
N LEU A 161 17.22 -13.59 -13.79
CA LEU A 161 16.03 -13.75 -14.63
C LEU A 161 15.82 -12.54 -15.53
N GLU A 162 15.55 -12.79 -16.82
CA GLU A 162 15.15 -11.75 -17.77
C GLU A 162 13.63 -11.50 -17.77
N SER A 163 12.85 -12.50 -17.38
CA SER A 163 11.38 -12.43 -17.33
C SER A 163 10.80 -13.43 -16.34
N VAL A 164 9.53 -13.20 -15.99
CA VAL A 164 8.70 -14.13 -15.23
C VAL A 164 7.44 -14.43 -16.04
N HIS A 165 7.11 -15.72 -16.15
CA HIS A 165 5.88 -16.19 -16.78
C HIS A 165 4.88 -16.66 -15.72
N PHE A 166 3.66 -16.17 -15.81
CA PHE A 166 2.54 -16.54 -14.95
C PHE A 166 1.50 -17.30 -15.74
N GLU A 167 1.23 -18.52 -15.32
CA GLU A 167 0.17 -19.36 -15.89
C GLU A 167 -0.73 -19.86 -14.76
N SER A 168 -2.04 -19.83 -14.95
CA SER A 168 -2.98 -20.38 -13.99
C SER A 168 -4.29 -20.85 -14.63
N ALA A 169 -4.97 -21.80 -13.96
CA ALA A 169 -6.17 -22.43 -14.45
C ALA A 169 -7.36 -21.47 -14.72
N ASN A 170 -7.31 -20.24 -14.24
CA ASN A 170 -8.34 -19.21 -14.52
C ASN A 170 -8.19 -18.55 -15.89
N GLY A 171 -7.19 -18.95 -16.68
CA GLY A 171 -6.89 -18.40 -18.00
C GLY A 171 -5.80 -17.33 -18.02
N THR A 172 -5.17 -17.03 -16.87
CA THR A 172 -3.98 -16.17 -16.84
C THR A 172 -2.84 -16.83 -17.60
N ASP A 173 -2.28 -16.10 -18.56
CA ASP A 173 -1.10 -16.45 -19.35
C ASP A 173 -0.37 -15.13 -19.65
N LEU A 174 0.59 -14.76 -18.78
CA LEU A 174 1.23 -13.45 -18.79
C LEU A 174 2.74 -13.60 -18.65
N THR A 175 3.48 -13.03 -19.58
CA THR A 175 4.94 -12.87 -19.47
C THR A 175 5.28 -11.43 -19.13
N VAL A 176 6.07 -11.25 -18.07
CA VAL A 176 6.57 -9.96 -17.59
C VAL A 176 8.08 -9.93 -17.71
N GLY A 177 8.61 -9.15 -18.65
CA GLY A 177 10.04 -8.88 -18.75
C GLY A 177 10.52 -7.99 -17.61
N LEU A 178 11.70 -8.25 -17.09
CA LEU A 178 12.28 -7.47 -16.01
C LEU A 178 13.11 -6.29 -16.53
N ALA A 179 13.21 -5.24 -15.73
CA ALA A 179 14.06 -4.10 -16.05
C ALA A 179 15.54 -4.50 -16.07
N GLU A 180 16.33 -3.86 -16.92
CA GLU A 180 17.77 -4.09 -16.93
C GLU A 180 18.35 -3.77 -15.54
N LYS A 181 19.17 -4.70 -15.02
CA LYS A 181 19.76 -4.60 -13.67
C LYS A 181 18.73 -4.53 -12.54
N ALA A 182 17.52 -5.03 -12.77
CA ALA A 182 16.55 -5.18 -11.68
C ALA A 182 17.12 -6.11 -10.62
N SER A 183 17.03 -5.70 -9.36
CA SER A 183 17.29 -6.58 -8.21
C SER A 183 15.98 -7.06 -7.61
N TRP A 184 16.03 -8.24 -7.00
CA TRP A 184 14.96 -8.75 -6.16
C TRP A 184 15.18 -8.26 -4.75
N GLU A 185 14.26 -7.45 -4.27
CA GLU A 185 14.26 -6.89 -2.93
C GLU A 185 13.31 -7.66 -2.02
N SER A 186 13.47 -7.49 -0.72
CA SER A 186 12.64 -8.15 0.30
C SER A 186 12.08 -7.13 1.30
N ALA A 187 11.51 -7.62 2.38
CA ALA A 187 10.69 -6.89 3.34
C ALA A 187 11.33 -5.65 4.01
N GLY A 188 12.65 -5.61 4.15
CA GLY A 188 13.33 -4.52 4.86
C GLY A 188 14.00 -3.53 3.92
N SER A 189 14.13 -2.29 4.35
CA SER A 189 14.86 -1.26 3.63
C SER A 189 15.83 -0.51 4.55
N LYS A 190 16.71 0.31 3.95
CA LYS A 190 17.60 1.21 4.67
C LYS A 190 17.45 2.61 4.14
N ASN A 191 17.34 3.57 5.05
CA ASN A 191 17.33 4.96 4.63
C ASN A 191 18.72 5.46 4.17
N GLU A 192 18.78 6.70 3.67
CA GLU A 192 20.03 7.35 3.22
C GLU A 192 21.16 7.35 4.27
N LYS A 193 20.79 7.28 5.56
CA LYS A 193 21.75 7.23 6.69
C LYS A 193 22.10 5.78 7.08
N GLY A 194 21.64 4.78 6.32
CA GLY A 194 21.90 3.37 6.58
C GLY A 194 21.06 2.79 7.73
N VAL A 195 20.05 3.50 8.24
CA VAL A 195 19.17 3.01 9.30
C VAL A 195 18.17 2.05 8.70
N PHE A 196 18.16 0.82 9.20
CA PHE A 196 17.21 -0.22 8.79
C PHE A 196 15.80 0.08 9.31
N PHE A 197 14.79 -0.20 8.50
CA PHE A 197 13.39 -0.10 8.89
C PHE A 197 12.53 -1.11 8.11
N LEU A 198 11.32 -1.35 8.59
CA LEU A 198 10.31 -2.20 7.97
C LEU A 198 9.20 -1.34 7.41
N PRO A 199 9.08 -1.20 6.08
CA PRO A 199 8.04 -0.39 5.45
C PRO A 199 6.63 -0.90 5.71
N ASN A 200 6.42 -2.20 5.71
CA ASN A 200 5.10 -2.82 5.86
C ASN A 200 5.09 -3.89 6.95
N ILE A 201 4.06 -3.85 7.81
CA ILE A 201 3.81 -4.85 8.83
C ILE A 201 2.34 -5.28 8.75
N PRO A 202 2.05 -6.52 8.30
CA PRO A 202 2.97 -7.56 7.86
C PRO A 202 3.51 -7.34 6.45
N THR A 203 4.51 -8.15 6.07
CA THR A 203 5.00 -8.27 4.70
C THR A 203 5.44 -9.71 4.42
N GLU A 204 5.12 -10.21 3.22
CA GLU A 204 5.37 -11.61 2.80
C GLU A 204 6.02 -11.68 1.42
N GLU A 205 6.46 -10.54 0.89
CA GLU A 205 6.84 -10.45 -0.51
C GLU A 205 8.35 -10.40 -0.74
N VAL A 206 8.72 -10.92 -1.90
CA VAL A 206 9.97 -10.62 -2.59
C VAL A 206 9.58 -10.05 -3.94
N PHE A 207 10.10 -8.90 -4.31
CA PHE A 207 9.62 -8.14 -5.46
C PHE A 207 10.77 -7.58 -6.29
N THR A 208 10.47 -7.24 -7.54
CA THR A 208 11.42 -6.62 -8.48
C THR A 208 10.71 -5.68 -9.42
N ALA A 209 11.45 -4.97 -10.28
CA ALA A 209 10.91 -3.99 -11.20
C ALA A 209 10.65 -4.61 -12.59
N PRO A 210 9.42 -4.53 -13.13
CA PRO A 210 9.14 -4.91 -14.51
C PRO A 210 9.70 -3.89 -15.49
N HIS A 211 10.01 -4.36 -16.73
CA HIS A 211 10.31 -3.46 -17.84
C HIS A 211 8.99 -2.98 -18.47
N LYS A 212 8.79 -1.69 -18.57
CA LYS A 212 7.54 -1.06 -19.00
C LYS A 212 7.02 -1.50 -20.39
N ASP A 213 7.91 -1.90 -21.29
CA ASP A 213 7.57 -2.27 -22.68
C ASP A 213 7.66 -3.79 -22.92
N LYS A 214 7.90 -4.62 -21.89
CA LYS A 214 8.07 -6.06 -22.02
C LYS A 214 7.03 -6.83 -21.21
N VAL A 215 5.77 -6.51 -21.40
CA VAL A 215 4.65 -7.23 -20.76
C VAL A 215 3.68 -7.66 -21.84
N ASP A 216 3.48 -8.96 -21.99
CA ASP A 216 2.63 -9.56 -23.01
C ASP A 216 1.77 -10.68 -22.42
N GLY A 217 0.50 -10.73 -22.81
CA GLY A 217 -0.43 -11.77 -22.39
C GLY A 217 -1.63 -11.24 -21.63
N ILE A 218 -2.34 -12.14 -20.96
CA ILE A 218 -3.59 -11.86 -20.26
C ILE A 218 -3.50 -12.23 -18.78
N VAL A 219 -4.06 -11.39 -17.91
CA VAL A 219 -4.19 -11.67 -16.48
C VAL A 219 -5.64 -11.52 -16.01
N TYR A 220 -6.11 -12.50 -15.26
CA TYR A 220 -7.45 -12.53 -14.67
C TYR A 220 -7.39 -12.22 -13.17
N GLY A 221 -8.21 -11.26 -12.73
CA GLY A 221 -8.40 -10.98 -11.30
C GLY A 221 -9.14 -12.13 -10.62
N THR A 222 -8.57 -12.65 -9.53
CA THR A 222 -9.13 -13.78 -8.77
C THR A 222 -10.02 -13.36 -7.61
N LYS A 223 -9.91 -12.10 -7.19
CA LYS A 223 -10.68 -11.54 -6.06
C LYS A 223 -11.31 -10.21 -6.45
N PRO A 224 -12.42 -9.83 -5.80
CA PRO A 224 -12.97 -8.48 -5.95
C PRO A 224 -11.95 -7.41 -5.56
N TYR A 225 -12.01 -6.29 -6.27
CA TYR A 225 -11.15 -5.14 -6.05
C TYR A 225 -11.99 -3.87 -5.93
N VAL A 226 -11.74 -3.05 -4.91
CA VAL A 226 -12.41 -1.76 -4.76
C VAL A 226 -11.50 -0.66 -5.29
N PHE A 227 -11.98 0.09 -6.27
CA PHE A 227 -11.27 1.21 -6.86
C PHE A 227 -12.15 2.45 -6.90
N ASN A 228 -11.72 3.53 -6.25
CA ASN A 228 -12.47 4.79 -6.13
C ASN A 228 -13.93 4.60 -5.66
N GLY A 229 -14.15 3.71 -4.71
CA GLY A 229 -15.47 3.39 -4.16
C GLY A 229 -16.32 2.46 -5.03
N GLN A 230 -15.81 1.96 -6.16
CA GLN A 230 -16.51 1.01 -7.03
C GLN A 230 -15.95 -0.40 -6.84
N LEU A 231 -16.83 -1.37 -6.65
CA LEU A 231 -16.45 -2.78 -6.56
C LEU A 231 -16.33 -3.37 -7.97
N ILE A 232 -15.13 -3.85 -8.30
CA ILE A 232 -14.79 -4.47 -9.58
C ILE A 232 -14.62 -5.96 -9.34
N LYS A 233 -15.28 -6.80 -10.15
CA LYS A 233 -15.18 -8.26 -10.09
C LYS A 233 -14.99 -8.83 -11.49
N GLY A 234 -14.41 -10.04 -11.57
CA GLY A 234 -14.30 -10.80 -12.81
C GLY A 234 -13.59 -10.06 -13.92
N PHE A 235 -12.65 -9.20 -13.59
CA PHE A 235 -11.91 -8.42 -14.56
C PHE A 235 -10.74 -9.21 -15.15
N HIS A 236 -10.38 -8.87 -16.37
CA HIS A 236 -9.10 -9.25 -16.94
C HIS A 236 -8.47 -8.08 -17.70
N VAL A 237 -7.17 -8.17 -17.85
CA VAL A 237 -6.35 -7.18 -18.56
C VAL A 237 -5.48 -7.90 -19.57
N THR A 238 -5.51 -7.46 -20.83
CA THR A 238 -4.61 -7.95 -21.88
C THR A 238 -3.53 -6.91 -22.15
N PHE A 239 -2.30 -7.37 -22.13
CA PHE A 239 -1.12 -6.55 -22.42
C PHE A 239 -0.50 -6.95 -23.75
N LYS A 240 0.02 -5.95 -24.45
CA LYS A 240 0.87 -6.09 -25.64
C LYS A 240 1.96 -5.03 -25.61
N ASP A 241 3.23 -5.46 -25.67
CA ASP A 241 4.39 -4.56 -25.60
C ASP A 241 4.27 -3.56 -24.43
N GLY A 242 3.91 -4.05 -23.22
CA GLY A 242 3.74 -3.26 -22.00
C GLY A 242 2.50 -2.35 -21.94
N LYS A 243 1.67 -2.33 -22.96
CA LYS A 243 0.46 -1.50 -23.05
C LYS A 243 -0.78 -2.35 -22.80
N VAL A 244 -1.72 -1.79 -22.04
CA VAL A 244 -3.07 -2.36 -21.93
C VAL A 244 -3.78 -2.17 -23.27
N VAL A 245 -4.10 -3.29 -23.95
CA VAL A 245 -4.82 -3.31 -25.23
C VAL A 245 -6.28 -3.70 -25.05
N GLU A 246 -6.59 -4.40 -23.95
CA GLU A 246 -7.96 -4.75 -23.59
C GLU A 246 -8.11 -4.72 -22.06
N LEU A 247 -9.20 -4.14 -21.60
CA LEU A 247 -9.63 -4.14 -20.22
C LEU A 247 -11.09 -4.53 -20.14
N SER A 248 -11.39 -5.70 -19.62
CA SER A 248 -12.76 -6.14 -19.36
C SER A 248 -13.05 -5.99 -17.86
N LEU A 249 -14.13 -5.29 -17.56
CA LEU A 249 -14.57 -5.06 -16.17
C LEU A 249 -16.03 -5.49 -16.05
N ILE A 250 -16.33 -6.24 -15.01
CA ILE A 250 -17.71 -6.46 -14.56
C ILE A 250 -17.94 -5.53 -13.37
N HIS A 251 -18.69 -4.45 -13.61
CA HIS A 251 -19.18 -3.57 -12.55
C HIS A 251 -20.47 -4.18 -11.97
N ILE A 252 -20.57 -4.23 -10.66
CA ILE A 252 -21.77 -4.67 -9.93
C ILE A 252 -22.25 -3.53 -9.06
#